data_004452b3617b26b91d3daf0f3e73869d
#
_entry.id   004452b3617b26b91d3daf0f3e73869d
#
_cell.length_a   1.000
_cell.length_b   1.000
_cell.length_c   1.000
_cell.angle_alpha   90.00
_cell.angle_beta   90.00
_cell.angle_gamma   90.00
#
_symmetry.space_group_name_H-M   'P 1'
#
loop_
_entity.id
_entity.type
_entity.pdbx_description
1 polymer ?
#
loop_
_entity_poly.entity_id
_entity_poly.type
_entity_poly.pdbx_seq_one_letter_code
_entity_poly.pdbx_strand_id
1 'polypeptide(L)'
;MEIEKELQLLIDVLPPFISSKIEKHPKVNDIIEIVMDVGRTPEIRFHNDFEIISSREIMYDDIEYVVKRIGEFGKDNRAGIPRTLHRISAIRNRHGKIVGLTCRVGRAVYGAANIIMDYIKLNKSVLILGKPGVGKTTILREVARVLNDETKKRVVIVDTSNEIGGDGDIPHASIGRARRMQVPSPELQHKVMIEAVENHMPEVIIIDEMGTLEEAYAARTIAERGVQLIATAHGNTLENIIMNPTLSDLVGGIQAVILSDEEAKRRGTQKTVLERKNPPTFEILIEIRERDVFAIHKDLAFVVDNLLRGIEINPEIRKREKDSFIILKEYPLKENQNQNKNQIKPYTKVDIKPKEEEKILKTNLKVFPFAISIDRIQKAIYNLDLPISVVLDLNQADAIITLKSKKSEIEKRILKNPNLKNLADNIFTVRSNTFTQISKMLDKMVSKDEEKYPNLEKLVKNFEEKINELYSKNMEYIEINFKNDQEKEYFVDLIKKYSLTYQEKDKKIIIFNNKKINS
;
A
#
# COMPACT_ATOMS: atom_id res chain seq x y z
N MET A 1 -4.93 -30.02 -23.54
CA MET A 1 -4.33 -28.81 -22.94
C MET A 1 -3.20 -29.32 -22.05
N GLU A 2 -2.01 -28.79 -22.19
CA GLU A 2 -0.87 -29.21 -21.37
C GLU A 2 -0.99 -28.55 -19.99
N ILE A 3 -0.92 -29.34 -18.92
CA ILE A 3 -0.99 -28.85 -17.54
C ILE A 3 0.39 -28.31 -17.17
N GLU A 4 0.44 -27.15 -16.48
CA GLU A 4 1.70 -26.60 -15.95
C GLU A 4 2.38 -27.63 -15.06
N LYS A 5 3.69 -27.89 -15.27
CA LYS A 5 4.44 -28.93 -14.53
C LYS A 5 4.34 -28.78 -13.01
N GLU A 6 4.32 -27.54 -12.51
CA GLU A 6 4.20 -27.28 -11.07
C GLU A 6 2.80 -27.59 -10.57
N LEU A 7 1.75 -27.23 -11.33
CA LEU A 7 0.38 -27.56 -10.99
C LEU A 7 0.17 -29.09 -10.95
N GLN A 8 0.84 -29.84 -11.83
CA GLN A 8 0.79 -31.31 -11.78
C GLN A 8 1.31 -31.85 -10.45
N LEU A 9 2.39 -31.28 -9.87
CA LEU A 9 2.89 -31.69 -8.56
C LEU A 9 1.86 -31.48 -7.42
N LEU A 10 1.03 -30.46 -7.52
CA LEU A 10 -0.08 -30.25 -6.58
C LEU A 10 -1.19 -31.28 -6.83
N ILE A 11 -1.53 -31.53 -8.09
CA ILE A 11 -2.58 -32.49 -8.45
C ILE A 11 -2.20 -33.90 -7.99
N ASP A 12 -0.93 -34.28 -8.09
CA ASP A 12 -0.41 -35.63 -7.73
C ASP A 12 -0.54 -35.94 -6.23
N VAL A 13 -0.57 -34.94 -5.36
CA VAL A 13 -0.77 -35.16 -3.91
C VAL A 13 -2.25 -35.25 -3.51
N LEU A 14 -3.18 -34.93 -4.42
CA LEU A 14 -4.61 -35.00 -4.16
C LEU A 14 -5.17 -36.44 -4.30
N PRO A 15 -6.29 -36.73 -3.63
CA PRO A 15 -6.98 -38.02 -3.81
C PRO A 15 -7.36 -38.27 -5.27
N PRO A 16 -7.26 -39.54 -5.78
CA PRO A 16 -7.46 -39.82 -7.21
C PRO A 16 -8.81 -39.40 -7.79
N PHE A 17 -9.88 -39.38 -6.98
CA PHE A 17 -11.20 -38.94 -7.46
C PHE A 17 -11.30 -37.45 -7.65
N ILE A 18 -10.38 -36.64 -7.05
CA ILE A 18 -10.24 -35.22 -7.22
C ILE A 18 -9.27 -34.93 -8.37
N SER A 19 -8.05 -35.50 -8.29
CA SER A 19 -6.99 -35.25 -9.29
C SER A 19 -7.45 -35.58 -10.71
N SER A 20 -8.08 -36.73 -10.93
CA SER A 20 -8.57 -37.14 -12.25
C SER A 20 -9.64 -36.22 -12.86
N LYS A 21 -10.39 -35.50 -12.04
CA LYS A 21 -11.37 -34.50 -12.49
C LYS A 21 -10.73 -33.16 -12.79
N ILE A 22 -9.77 -32.74 -11.96
CA ILE A 22 -9.00 -31.51 -12.16
C ILE A 22 -8.18 -31.61 -13.45
N GLU A 23 -7.50 -32.72 -13.70
CA GLU A 23 -6.71 -32.94 -14.92
C GLU A 23 -7.53 -32.79 -16.20
N LYS A 24 -8.80 -33.21 -16.16
CA LYS A 24 -9.74 -33.12 -17.30
C LYS A 24 -10.47 -31.78 -17.38
N HIS A 25 -10.25 -30.88 -16.42
CA HIS A 25 -11.00 -29.64 -16.36
C HIS A 25 -10.52 -28.66 -17.45
N PRO A 26 -11.44 -28.04 -18.23
CA PRO A 26 -11.06 -27.15 -19.35
C PRO A 26 -10.29 -25.90 -18.92
N LYS A 27 -10.46 -25.45 -17.66
CA LYS A 27 -9.78 -24.28 -17.07
C LYS A 27 -8.75 -24.69 -16.01
N VAL A 28 -8.10 -25.85 -16.14
CA VAL A 28 -7.18 -26.39 -15.11
C VAL A 28 -6.06 -25.38 -14.76
N ASN A 29 -5.51 -24.69 -15.75
CA ASN A 29 -4.44 -23.72 -15.52
C ASN A 29 -4.93 -22.37 -14.93
N ASP A 30 -6.24 -22.15 -14.80
CA ASP A 30 -6.82 -20.96 -14.18
C ASP A 30 -7.20 -21.17 -12.71
N ILE A 31 -7.02 -22.39 -12.18
CA ILE A 31 -7.33 -22.73 -10.79
C ILE A 31 -6.42 -21.93 -9.85
N ILE A 32 -7.02 -21.30 -8.84
CA ILE A 32 -6.33 -20.54 -7.79
C ILE A 32 -6.26 -21.32 -6.49
N GLU A 33 -7.35 -22.01 -6.13
CA GLU A 33 -7.44 -22.78 -4.89
C GLU A 33 -8.24 -24.07 -5.10
N ILE A 34 -7.88 -25.09 -4.31
CA ILE A 34 -8.65 -26.33 -4.16
C ILE A 34 -8.98 -26.47 -2.68
N VAL A 35 -10.27 -26.60 -2.36
CA VAL A 35 -10.77 -26.65 -0.98
C VAL A 35 -11.34 -28.03 -0.68
N MET A 36 -10.92 -28.58 0.45
CA MET A 36 -11.31 -29.91 0.92
C MET A 36 -11.66 -29.84 2.42
N ASP A 37 -12.95 -29.89 2.76
CA ASP A 37 -13.42 -29.91 4.15
C ASP A 37 -14.18 -31.23 4.43
N VAL A 38 -13.90 -31.88 5.54
CA VAL A 38 -14.59 -33.10 5.94
C VAL A 38 -16.09 -32.90 6.03
N GLY A 39 -16.87 -33.76 5.37
CA GLY A 39 -18.33 -33.68 5.29
C GLY A 39 -18.86 -32.64 4.29
N ARG A 40 -17.99 -32.10 3.42
CA ARG A 40 -18.37 -31.22 2.32
C ARG A 40 -17.85 -31.76 0.99
N THR A 41 -18.48 -31.33 -0.09
CA THR A 41 -18.01 -31.61 -1.45
C THR A 41 -16.76 -30.80 -1.77
N PRO A 42 -15.75 -31.35 -2.46
CA PRO A 42 -14.56 -30.61 -2.85
C PRO A 42 -14.90 -29.55 -3.90
N GLU A 43 -14.30 -28.35 -3.74
CA GLU A 43 -14.46 -27.25 -4.68
C GLU A 43 -13.13 -26.75 -5.23
N ILE A 44 -13.15 -26.28 -6.45
CA ILE A 44 -12.06 -25.51 -7.08
C ILE A 44 -12.49 -24.06 -7.22
N ARG A 45 -11.56 -23.14 -7.00
CA ARG A 45 -11.81 -21.70 -7.06
C ARG A 45 -10.97 -21.06 -8.16
N PHE A 46 -11.61 -20.14 -8.87
CA PHE A 46 -11.04 -19.26 -9.86
C PHE A 46 -11.06 -17.83 -9.35
N HIS A 47 -10.59 -16.87 -10.14
CA HIS A 47 -10.50 -15.46 -9.68
C HIS A 47 -11.85 -14.87 -9.23
N ASN A 48 -12.94 -15.19 -9.94
CA ASN A 48 -14.28 -14.64 -9.67
C ASN A 48 -15.38 -15.72 -9.61
N ASP A 49 -15.00 -16.99 -9.51
CA ASP A 49 -15.93 -18.10 -9.59
C ASP A 49 -15.44 -19.33 -8.82
N PHE A 50 -16.33 -20.27 -8.53
CA PHE A 50 -15.97 -21.58 -7.97
C PHE A 50 -16.83 -22.68 -8.57
N GLU A 51 -16.30 -23.91 -8.59
CA GLU A 51 -17.01 -25.09 -9.08
C GLU A 51 -16.86 -26.26 -8.10
N ILE A 52 -17.96 -27.01 -7.90
CA ILE A 52 -17.95 -28.27 -7.17
C ILE A 52 -17.52 -29.38 -8.12
N ILE A 53 -16.38 -29.99 -7.87
CA ILE A 53 -15.81 -30.99 -8.78
C ILE A 53 -16.29 -32.43 -8.52
N SER A 54 -16.94 -32.71 -7.41
CA SER A 54 -17.48 -34.01 -7.08
C SER A 54 -18.68 -33.92 -6.14
N SER A 55 -19.69 -34.77 -6.35
CA SER A 55 -20.80 -34.96 -5.41
C SER A 55 -20.43 -35.80 -4.20
N ARG A 56 -19.26 -36.48 -4.23
CA ARG A 56 -18.74 -37.24 -3.08
C ARG A 56 -18.17 -36.24 -2.06
N GLU A 57 -18.62 -36.39 -0.79
CA GLU A 57 -18.08 -35.63 0.33
C GLU A 57 -16.65 -36.08 0.67
N ILE A 58 -15.88 -35.14 1.20
CA ILE A 58 -14.53 -35.40 1.71
C ILE A 58 -14.62 -36.16 3.03
N MET A 59 -13.88 -37.24 3.11
CA MET A 59 -13.73 -38.07 4.32
C MET A 59 -12.39 -37.74 5.00
N TYR A 60 -12.25 -38.18 6.26
CA TYR A 60 -10.98 -38.04 6.99
C TYR A 60 -9.80 -38.68 6.25
N ASP A 61 -10.04 -39.85 5.62
CA ASP A 61 -9.01 -40.55 4.85
C ASP A 61 -8.51 -39.76 3.65
N ASP A 62 -9.37 -38.96 3.03
CA ASP A 62 -8.99 -38.09 1.91
C ASP A 62 -8.06 -36.95 2.39
N ILE A 63 -8.33 -36.40 3.57
CA ILE A 63 -7.43 -35.39 4.19
C ILE A 63 -6.09 -36.03 4.54
N GLU A 64 -6.11 -37.19 5.16
CA GLU A 64 -4.91 -37.93 5.56
C GLU A 64 -4.08 -38.37 4.35
N TYR A 65 -4.73 -38.68 3.22
CA TYR A 65 -4.07 -38.99 1.96
C TYR A 65 -3.17 -37.85 1.49
N VAL A 66 -3.65 -36.61 1.57
CA VAL A 66 -2.87 -35.41 1.21
C VAL A 66 -1.77 -35.15 2.23
N VAL A 67 -2.12 -35.17 3.53
CA VAL A 67 -1.17 -34.89 4.62
C VAL A 67 0.05 -35.79 4.58
N LYS A 68 -0.12 -37.08 4.24
CA LYS A 68 0.99 -38.03 4.10
C LYS A 68 1.93 -37.81 2.91
N ARG A 69 1.51 -36.96 1.93
CA ARG A 69 2.25 -36.71 0.68
C ARG A 69 2.91 -35.36 0.61
N ILE A 70 2.60 -34.49 1.56
CA ILE A 70 3.18 -33.17 1.67
C ILE A 70 4.14 -33.10 2.86
N GLY A 71 4.87 -32.00 3.03
CA GLY A 71 5.72 -31.77 4.19
C GLY A 71 4.93 -31.59 5.49
N GLU A 72 5.63 -31.51 6.60
CA GLU A 72 5.03 -31.26 7.90
C GLU A 72 4.44 -29.84 7.96
N PHE A 73 3.32 -29.70 8.67
CA PHE A 73 2.71 -28.38 8.91
C PHE A 73 3.50 -27.60 9.96
N GLY A 74 3.87 -26.37 9.62
CA GLY A 74 4.47 -25.44 10.55
C GLY A 74 3.51 -25.02 11.67
N LYS A 75 4.01 -24.18 12.60
CA LYS A 75 3.19 -23.62 13.70
C LYS A 75 2.03 -22.76 13.21
N ASP A 76 2.15 -22.20 12.01
CA ASP A 76 1.14 -21.41 11.30
C ASP A 76 0.12 -22.25 10.54
N ASN A 77 0.14 -23.58 10.69
CA ASN A 77 -0.69 -24.54 9.97
C ASN A 77 -0.52 -24.50 8.44
N ARG A 78 0.68 -24.20 7.96
CA ARG A 78 1.04 -24.20 6.54
C ARG A 78 2.03 -25.31 6.25
N ALA A 79 1.93 -25.88 5.06
CA ALA A 79 2.87 -26.83 4.49
C ALA A 79 3.02 -26.56 3.00
N GLY A 80 4.13 -27.00 2.41
CA GLY A 80 4.39 -26.83 0.99
C GLY A 80 4.80 -28.15 0.34
N ILE A 81 4.85 -28.10 -0.98
CA ILE A 81 5.39 -29.16 -1.81
C ILE A 81 6.80 -28.71 -2.27
N PRO A 82 7.84 -29.54 -2.06
CA PRO A 82 9.20 -29.20 -2.47
C PRO A 82 9.27 -28.74 -3.93
N ARG A 83 10.07 -27.68 -4.19
CA ARG A 83 10.28 -27.09 -5.51
C ARG A 83 9.06 -26.41 -6.12
N THR A 84 8.04 -26.10 -5.34
CA THR A 84 6.85 -25.39 -5.81
C THR A 84 6.57 -24.14 -4.96
N LEU A 85 5.71 -23.27 -5.48
CA LEU A 85 5.15 -22.13 -4.74
C LEU A 85 3.75 -22.43 -4.19
N HIS A 86 3.30 -23.68 -4.29
CA HIS A 86 2.01 -24.08 -3.76
C HIS A 86 2.05 -24.07 -2.23
N ARG A 87 0.96 -23.59 -1.64
CA ARG A 87 0.78 -23.56 -0.19
C ARG A 87 -0.45 -24.34 0.20
N ILE A 88 -0.31 -25.21 1.17
CA ILE A 88 -1.40 -25.99 1.73
C ILE A 88 -1.61 -25.53 3.16
N SER A 89 -2.80 -25.01 3.46
CA SER A 89 -3.18 -24.55 4.79
C SER A 89 -4.18 -25.51 5.42
N ALA A 90 -3.92 -25.90 6.68
CA ALA A 90 -4.75 -26.83 7.42
C ALA A 90 -5.74 -26.10 8.33
N ILE A 91 -6.98 -26.54 8.34
CA ILE A 91 -7.98 -26.22 9.35
C ILE A 91 -8.01 -27.35 10.37
N ARG A 92 -7.82 -27.01 11.65
CA ARG A 92 -7.85 -27.98 12.75
C ARG A 92 -9.10 -27.82 13.60
N ASN A 93 -9.60 -28.93 14.09
CA ASN A 93 -10.64 -28.94 15.11
C ASN A 93 -10.04 -28.61 16.51
N ARG A 94 -10.90 -28.52 17.53
CA ARG A 94 -10.48 -28.25 18.93
C ARG A 94 -9.52 -29.26 19.52
N HIS A 95 -9.40 -30.44 18.93
CA HIS A 95 -8.51 -31.53 19.36
C HIS A 95 -7.21 -31.60 18.54
N GLY A 96 -6.97 -30.58 17.68
CA GLY A 96 -5.77 -30.50 16.86
C GLY A 96 -5.79 -31.34 15.58
N LYS A 97 -6.85 -32.15 15.34
CA LYS A 97 -6.98 -32.97 14.13
C LYS A 97 -7.33 -32.11 12.93
N ILE A 98 -6.66 -32.34 11.80
CA ILE A 98 -6.94 -31.64 10.55
C ILE A 98 -8.30 -32.08 10.01
N VAL A 99 -9.19 -31.13 9.76
CA VAL A 99 -10.55 -31.35 9.26
C VAL A 99 -10.81 -30.63 7.93
N GLY A 100 -9.87 -29.81 7.48
CA GLY A 100 -9.97 -29.13 6.20
C GLY A 100 -8.59 -28.76 5.66
N LEU A 101 -8.49 -28.64 4.35
CA LEU A 101 -7.31 -28.20 3.62
C LEU A 101 -7.70 -27.18 2.56
N THR A 102 -6.90 -26.11 2.47
CA THR A 102 -6.94 -25.15 1.38
C THR A 102 -5.63 -25.23 0.62
N CYS A 103 -5.67 -25.77 -0.58
CA CYS A 103 -4.50 -25.92 -1.45
C CYS A 103 -4.46 -24.74 -2.44
N ARG A 104 -3.59 -23.77 -2.17
CA ARG A 104 -3.42 -22.58 -3.02
C ARG A 104 -2.40 -22.83 -4.11
N VAL A 105 -2.77 -22.51 -5.34
CA VAL A 105 -1.89 -22.63 -6.51
C VAL A 105 -0.97 -21.41 -6.58
N GLY A 106 0.31 -21.62 -6.31
CA GLY A 106 1.36 -20.61 -6.49
C GLY A 106 1.95 -20.68 -7.88
N ARG A 107 2.20 -19.53 -8.50
CA ARG A 107 2.84 -19.42 -9.82
C ARG A 107 3.98 -18.42 -9.79
N ALA A 108 5.06 -18.74 -10.47
CA ALA A 108 6.17 -17.82 -10.68
C ALA A 108 5.82 -16.84 -11.82
N VAL A 109 6.14 -15.57 -11.61
CA VAL A 109 6.01 -14.54 -12.64
C VAL A 109 7.40 -13.98 -12.91
N TYR A 110 7.90 -14.18 -14.12
CA TYR A 110 9.20 -13.66 -14.57
C TYR A 110 9.06 -12.25 -15.14
N GLY A 111 10.14 -11.45 -15.04
CA GLY A 111 10.15 -10.07 -15.50
C GLY A 111 9.40 -9.08 -14.60
N ALA A 112 8.85 -9.56 -13.48
CA ALA A 112 8.09 -8.72 -12.55
C ALA A 112 8.90 -7.54 -11.99
N ALA A 113 10.21 -7.68 -11.84
CA ALA A 113 11.10 -6.66 -11.29
C ALA A 113 11.74 -5.76 -12.35
N ASN A 114 11.59 -6.01 -13.65
CA ASN A 114 12.25 -5.26 -14.72
C ASN A 114 12.08 -3.74 -14.58
N ILE A 115 10.90 -3.30 -14.11
CA ILE A 115 10.55 -1.90 -13.91
C ILE A 115 11.43 -1.17 -12.88
N ILE A 116 12.12 -1.89 -11.99
CA ILE A 116 12.95 -1.33 -10.91
C ILE A 116 14.40 -1.84 -10.94
N MET A 117 14.76 -2.74 -11.87
CA MET A 117 16.08 -3.41 -11.85
C MET A 117 17.27 -2.47 -12.02
N ASP A 118 17.09 -1.35 -12.69
CA ASP A 118 18.09 -0.30 -12.79
C ASP A 118 18.48 0.27 -11.41
N TYR A 119 17.51 0.46 -10.52
CA TYR A 119 17.75 0.90 -9.14
C TYR A 119 18.35 -0.21 -8.27
N ILE A 120 17.87 -1.44 -8.43
CA ILE A 120 18.37 -2.59 -7.68
C ILE A 120 19.87 -2.84 -7.98
N LYS A 121 20.30 -2.64 -9.23
CA LYS A 121 21.70 -2.83 -9.67
C LYS A 121 22.65 -1.70 -9.22
N LEU A 122 22.16 -0.62 -8.60
CA LEU A 122 23.00 0.47 -8.05
C LEU A 122 23.77 0.09 -6.79
N ASN A 123 23.61 -1.11 -6.24
CA ASN A 123 24.20 -1.58 -4.97
C ASN A 123 23.77 -0.77 -3.75
N LYS A 124 22.65 -0.07 -3.83
CA LYS A 124 22.02 0.67 -2.75
C LYS A 124 20.94 -0.18 -2.09
N SER A 125 20.75 0.01 -0.80
CA SER A 125 19.67 -0.66 -0.08
C SER A 125 18.32 -0.08 -0.48
N VAL A 126 17.34 -0.97 -0.75
CA VAL A 126 16.02 -0.62 -1.31
C VAL A 126 14.91 -1.13 -0.41
N LEU A 127 14.04 -0.23 0.03
CA LEU A 127 12.80 -0.56 0.74
C LEU A 127 11.62 -0.54 -0.22
N ILE A 128 10.82 -1.61 -0.24
CA ILE A 128 9.64 -1.74 -1.10
C ILE A 128 8.39 -1.73 -0.23
N LEU A 129 7.51 -0.78 -0.48
CA LEU A 129 6.23 -0.63 0.23
C LEU A 129 5.06 -0.89 -0.72
N GLY A 130 3.90 -1.18 -0.16
CA GLY A 130 2.66 -1.34 -0.93
C GLY A 130 1.64 -2.22 -0.22
N LYS A 131 0.39 -2.12 -0.65
CA LYS A 131 -0.74 -2.87 -0.08
C LYS A 131 -0.52 -4.38 -0.13
N PRO A 132 -1.15 -5.15 0.75
CA PRO A 132 -1.19 -6.61 0.65
C PRO A 132 -1.69 -7.05 -0.74
N GLY A 133 -1.07 -8.09 -1.30
CA GLY A 133 -1.46 -8.67 -2.60
C GLY A 133 -1.06 -7.87 -3.85
N VAL A 134 -0.35 -6.73 -3.72
CA VAL A 134 0.07 -5.91 -4.86
C VAL A 134 1.26 -6.51 -5.64
N GLY A 135 1.88 -7.58 -5.13
CA GLY A 135 2.97 -8.30 -5.80
C GLY A 135 4.37 -8.07 -5.22
N LYS A 136 4.51 -7.55 -3.99
CA LYS A 136 5.80 -7.35 -3.31
C LYS A 136 6.68 -8.60 -3.32
N THR A 137 6.15 -9.73 -2.84
CA THR A 137 6.87 -11.01 -2.78
C THR A 137 7.28 -11.52 -4.17
N THR A 138 6.43 -11.30 -5.18
CA THR A 138 6.76 -11.64 -6.58
C THR A 138 7.96 -10.84 -7.09
N ILE A 139 8.03 -9.56 -6.75
CA ILE A 139 9.16 -8.69 -7.10
C ILE A 139 10.42 -9.12 -6.36
N LEU A 140 10.36 -9.38 -5.04
CA LEU A 140 11.52 -9.86 -4.26
C LEU A 140 12.09 -11.15 -4.82
N ARG A 141 11.23 -12.10 -5.21
CA ARG A 141 11.60 -13.37 -5.84
C ARG A 141 12.38 -13.15 -7.14
N GLU A 142 11.85 -12.32 -8.02
CA GLU A 142 12.50 -12.02 -9.29
C GLU A 142 13.80 -11.24 -9.11
N VAL A 143 13.86 -10.31 -8.18
CA VAL A 143 15.09 -9.60 -7.79
C VAL A 143 16.16 -10.58 -7.31
N ALA A 144 15.79 -11.56 -6.47
CA ALA A 144 16.73 -12.58 -6.00
C ALA A 144 17.35 -13.36 -7.17
N ARG A 145 16.49 -13.81 -8.10
CA ARG A 145 16.92 -14.54 -9.29
C ARG A 145 17.87 -13.72 -10.16
N VAL A 146 17.47 -12.51 -10.51
CA VAL A 146 18.25 -11.64 -11.41
C VAL A 146 19.59 -11.26 -10.79
N LEU A 147 19.63 -10.89 -9.51
CA LEU A 147 20.89 -10.55 -8.84
C LEU A 147 21.84 -11.75 -8.75
N ASN A 148 21.32 -12.95 -8.51
CA ASN A 148 22.17 -14.11 -8.41
C ASN A 148 22.59 -14.65 -9.79
N ASP A 149 21.63 -14.88 -10.71
CA ASP A 149 21.89 -15.56 -11.97
C ASP A 149 22.57 -14.65 -13.00
N GLU A 150 22.14 -13.38 -13.09
CA GLU A 150 22.64 -12.44 -14.10
C GLU A 150 23.87 -11.65 -13.61
N THR A 151 23.84 -11.16 -12.34
CA THR A 151 24.93 -10.34 -11.79
C THR A 151 25.94 -11.12 -10.95
N LYS A 152 25.71 -12.42 -10.74
CA LYS A 152 26.59 -13.36 -10.00
C LYS A 152 26.82 -12.97 -8.53
N LYS A 153 25.95 -12.17 -7.93
CA LYS A 153 26.03 -11.80 -6.52
C LYS A 153 25.66 -12.97 -5.61
N ARG A 154 26.30 -13.01 -4.44
CA ARG A 154 25.91 -13.92 -3.35
C ARG A 154 24.67 -13.35 -2.67
N VAL A 155 23.51 -13.91 -3.01
CA VAL A 155 22.20 -13.51 -2.49
C VAL A 155 21.75 -14.50 -1.43
N VAL A 156 21.37 -13.99 -0.26
CA VAL A 156 20.68 -14.75 0.79
C VAL A 156 19.28 -14.17 1.00
N ILE A 157 18.29 -15.03 1.07
CA ILE A 157 16.89 -14.68 1.31
C ILE A 157 16.56 -15.10 2.74
N VAL A 158 16.09 -14.18 3.56
CA VAL A 158 15.47 -14.46 4.87
C VAL A 158 13.96 -14.50 4.65
N ASP A 159 13.41 -15.71 4.61
CA ASP A 159 12.03 -16.00 4.15
C ASP A 159 11.15 -16.43 5.32
N THR A 160 10.55 -15.46 6.00
CA THR A 160 9.77 -15.68 7.22
C THR A 160 8.43 -16.32 6.96
N SER A 161 7.76 -15.90 5.90
CA SER A 161 6.46 -16.44 5.50
C SER A 161 6.55 -17.58 4.49
N ASN A 162 7.77 -17.98 4.09
CA ASN A 162 8.05 -18.93 3.03
C ASN A 162 7.37 -18.56 1.68
N GLU A 163 7.11 -17.27 1.48
CA GLU A 163 6.42 -16.78 0.29
C GLU A 163 7.37 -16.55 -0.90
N ILE A 164 8.66 -16.28 -0.62
CA ILE A 164 9.65 -16.01 -1.67
C ILE A 164 10.09 -17.32 -2.32
N GLY A 165 10.53 -18.29 -1.51
CA GLY A 165 11.10 -19.56 -1.98
C GLY A 165 10.16 -20.76 -1.93
N GLY A 166 8.94 -20.58 -1.40
CA GLY A 166 7.95 -21.66 -1.18
C GLY A 166 8.09 -22.33 0.18
N ASP A 167 7.05 -23.05 0.61
CA ASP A 167 6.99 -23.67 1.95
C ASP A 167 7.80 -24.98 2.07
N GLY A 168 8.19 -25.61 0.97
CA GLY A 168 8.95 -26.86 0.99
C GLY A 168 10.44 -26.67 1.36
N ASP A 169 11.11 -27.73 1.81
CA ASP A 169 12.54 -27.71 2.16
C ASP A 169 13.45 -27.37 0.99
N ILE A 170 13.08 -27.80 -0.21
CA ILE A 170 13.79 -27.44 -1.44
C ILE A 170 13.11 -26.21 -2.03
N PRO A 171 13.83 -25.07 -2.15
CA PRO A 171 13.24 -23.85 -2.66
C PRO A 171 12.85 -23.98 -4.13
N HIS A 172 11.91 -23.14 -4.54
CA HIS A 172 11.47 -23.06 -5.92
C HIS A 172 12.56 -22.49 -6.85
N ALA A 173 12.59 -22.97 -8.08
CA ALA A 173 13.60 -22.56 -9.07
C ALA A 173 13.54 -21.06 -9.45
N SER A 174 12.41 -20.39 -9.19
CA SER A 174 12.24 -18.96 -9.49
C SER A 174 13.08 -18.02 -8.64
N ILE A 175 13.74 -18.48 -7.57
CA ILE A 175 14.75 -17.69 -6.85
C ILE A 175 16.15 -17.84 -7.45
N GLY A 176 16.29 -18.60 -8.53
CA GLY A 176 17.58 -18.92 -9.14
C GLY A 176 18.48 -19.68 -8.17
N ARG A 177 19.74 -19.28 -8.11
CA ARG A 177 20.75 -19.88 -7.22
C ARG A 177 20.88 -19.15 -5.89
N ALA A 178 19.96 -18.22 -5.55
CA ALA A 178 19.94 -17.56 -4.26
C ALA A 178 19.70 -18.59 -3.13
N ARG A 179 20.40 -18.39 -2.01
CA ARG A 179 20.26 -19.27 -0.84
C ARG A 179 19.11 -18.79 0.03
N ARG A 180 18.19 -19.66 0.40
CA ARG A 180 17.09 -19.36 1.29
C ARG A 180 17.38 -19.82 2.71
N MET A 181 17.15 -18.94 3.68
CA MET A 181 17.08 -19.26 5.10
C MET A 181 15.63 -19.15 5.55
N GLN A 182 15.05 -20.26 5.98
CA GLN A 182 13.71 -20.28 6.57
C GLN A 182 13.79 -19.78 8.01
N VAL A 183 12.81 -18.98 8.42
CA VAL A 183 12.72 -18.47 9.78
C VAL A 183 11.82 -19.38 10.60
N PRO A 184 12.30 -19.96 11.71
CA PRO A 184 11.53 -20.93 12.51
C PRO A 184 10.25 -20.36 13.12
N SER A 185 10.24 -19.06 13.44
CA SER A 185 9.07 -18.30 13.86
C SER A 185 9.31 -16.80 13.64
N PRO A 186 8.26 -16.00 13.39
CA PRO A 186 8.41 -14.58 13.06
C PRO A 186 9.25 -13.78 14.07
N GLU A 187 9.18 -14.11 15.36
CA GLU A 187 9.94 -13.43 16.42
C GLU A 187 11.47 -13.64 16.30
N LEU A 188 11.88 -14.64 15.53
CA LEU A 188 13.32 -14.98 15.35
C LEU A 188 13.90 -14.39 14.05
N GLN A 189 13.11 -13.68 13.24
CA GLN A 189 13.57 -13.12 11.96
C GLN A 189 14.82 -12.28 12.11
N HIS A 190 14.86 -11.37 13.09
CA HIS A 190 16.03 -10.52 13.35
C HIS A 190 17.30 -11.32 13.63
N LYS A 191 17.20 -12.48 14.32
CA LYS A 191 18.35 -13.36 14.58
C LYS A 191 18.86 -14.03 13.31
N VAL A 192 17.93 -14.54 12.48
CA VAL A 192 18.28 -15.16 11.19
C VAL A 192 18.89 -14.14 10.23
N MET A 193 18.45 -12.88 10.27
CA MET A 193 19.06 -11.77 9.50
C MET A 193 20.54 -11.58 9.87
N ILE A 194 20.86 -11.57 11.16
CA ILE A 194 22.25 -11.43 11.64
C ILE A 194 23.06 -12.69 11.30
N GLU A 195 22.50 -13.87 11.54
CA GLU A 195 23.11 -15.15 11.20
C GLU A 195 23.47 -15.24 9.70
N ALA A 196 22.62 -14.72 8.82
CA ALA A 196 22.86 -14.68 7.39
C ALA A 196 24.19 -13.95 7.06
N VAL A 197 24.44 -12.83 7.70
CA VAL A 197 25.68 -12.05 7.49
C VAL A 197 26.90 -12.75 8.10
N GLU A 198 26.76 -13.26 9.33
CA GLU A 198 27.88 -13.83 10.07
C GLU A 198 28.38 -15.15 9.48
N ASN A 199 27.45 -15.99 9.00
CA ASN A 199 27.78 -17.35 8.56
C ASN A 199 27.89 -17.49 7.04
N HIS A 200 27.27 -16.60 6.23
CA HIS A 200 27.13 -16.85 4.80
C HIS A 200 27.74 -15.80 3.88
N MET A 201 28.31 -14.73 4.45
CA MET A 201 29.00 -13.64 3.73
C MET A 201 28.26 -13.18 2.46
N PRO A 202 26.99 -12.78 2.56
CA PRO A 202 26.21 -12.32 1.43
C PRO A 202 26.69 -10.95 0.94
N GLU A 203 26.50 -10.67 -0.35
CA GLU A 203 26.60 -9.32 -0.91
C GLU A 203 25.23 -8.62 -0.88
N VAL A 204 24.17 -9.44 -0.92
CA VAL A 204 22.78 -8.97 -0.87
C VAL A 204 21.98 -9.85 0.07
N ILE A 205 21.19 -9.22 0.94
CA ILE A 205 20.16 -9.89 1.73
C ILE A 205 18.80 -9.39 1.27
N ILE A 206 17.90 -10.34 1.00
CA ILE A 206 16.51 -10.08 0.69
C ILE A 206 15.67 -10.50 1.90
N ILE A 207 14.83 -9.60 2.39
CA ILE A 207 14.04 -9.79 3.60
C ILE A 207 12.57 -9.65 3.23
N ASP A 208 11.80 -10.72 3.54
CA ASP A 208 10.35 -10.64 3.46
C ASP A 208 9.84 -9.93 4.71
N GLU A 209 8.99 -8.98 4.50
CA GLU A 209 8.17 -8.22 5.45
C GLU A 209 8.78 -7.89 6.84
N MET A 210 9.31 -6.68 7.00
CA MET A 210 9.80 -6.16 8.27
C MET A 210 8.69 -5.43 9.02
N GLY A 211 8.51 -5.74 10.32
CA GLY A 211 7.44 -5.21 11.16
C GLY A 211 7.83 -4.83 12.58
N THR A 212 9.03 -5.25 13.06
CA THR A 212 9.45 -5.07 14.45
C THR A 212 10.64 -4.15 14.60
N LEU A 213 10.85 -3.65 15.83
CA LEU A 213 11.99 -2.79 16.17
C LEU A 213 13.32 -3.56 16.09
N GLU A 214 13.32 -4.81 16.51
CA GLU A 214 14.47 -5.71 16.48
C GLU A 214 14.95 -5.95 15.04
N GLU A 215 14.00 -6.10 14.10
CA GLU A 215 14.31 -6.23 12.67
C GLU A 215 14.87 -4.94 12.08
N ALA A 216 14.31 -3.78 12.46
CA ALA A 216 14.84 -2.49 12.04
C ALA A 216 16.28 -2.27 12.54
N TYR A 217 16.57 -2.67 13.78
CA TYR A 217 17.92 -2.62 14.33
C TYR A 217 18.89 -3.59 13.64
N ALA A 218 18.45 -4.82 13.37
CA ALA A 218 19.23 -5.80 12.62
C ALA A 218 19.54 -5.31 11.20
N ALA A 219 18.55 -4.75 10.49
CA ALA A 219 18.71 -4.19 9.15
C ALA A 219 19.77 -3.07 9.13
N ARG A 220 19.74 -2.18 10.12
CA ARG A 220 20.74 -1.13 10.27
C ARG A 220 22.15 -1.70 10.47
N THR A 221 22.30 -2.67 11.38
CA THR A 221 23.58 -3.34 11.64
C THR A 221 24.15 -4.00 10.40
N ILE A 222 23.29 -4.59 9.56
CA ILE A 222 23.67 -5.23 8.30
C ILE A 222 24.11 -4.19 7.28
N ALA A 223 23.35 -3.09 7.13
CA ALA A 223 23.68 -2.00 6.22
C ALA A 223 25.03 -1.35 6.57
N GLU A 224 25.31 -1.14 7.88
CA GLU A 224 26.59 -0.60 8.38
C GLU A 224 27.79 -1.53 8.06
N ARG A 225 27.55 -2.82 7.83
CA ARG A 225 28.57 -3.78 7.35
C ARG A 225 28.77 -3.77 5.82
N GLY A 226 28.06 -2.89 5.10
CA GLY A 226 28.18 -2.72 3.64
C GLY A 226 27.44 -3.78 2.82
N VAL A 227 26.53 -4.55 3.41
CA VAL A 227 25.69 -5.52 2.69
C VAL A 227 24.46 -4.79 2.13
N GLN A 228 24.16 -4.99 0.85
CA GLN A 228 22.96 -4.44 0.23
C GLN A 228 21.71 -5.12 0.81
N LEU A 229 20.78 -4.33 1.31
CA LEU A 229 19.47 -4.79 1.80
C LEU A 229 18.36 -4.51 0.77
N ILE A 230 17.53 -5.51 0.50
CA ILE A 230 16.31 -5.34 -0.29
C ILE A 230 15.18 -5.95 0.53
N ALA A 231 14.27 -5.11 1.01
CA ALA A 231 13.26 -5.56 1.96
C ALA A 231 11.89 -4.97 1.67
N THR A 232 10.85 -5.65 2.17
CA THR A 232 9.53 -5.03 2.32
C THR A 232 9.25 -4.73 3.79
N ALA A 233 8.33 -3.83 4.05
CA ALA A 233 7.91 -3.50 5.41
C ALA A 233 6.40 -3.33 5.50
N HIS A 234 5.89 -3.43 6.73
CA HIS A 234 4.50 -3.10 7.05
C HIS A 234 4.25 -1.60 6.84
N GLY A 235 3.58 -1.25 5.76
CA GLY A 235 3.25 0.12 5.39
C GLY A 235 2.98 0.22 3.89
N ASN A 236 2.13 1.15 3.51
CA ASN A 236 1.77 1.33 2.11
C ASN A 236 2.54 2.49 1.46
N THR A 237 2.92 3.48 2.27
CA THR A 237 3.60 4.70 1.82
C THR A 237 4.73 5.09 2.77
N LEU A 238 5.60 5.98 2.32
CA LEU A 238 6.69 6.54 3.13
C LEU A 238 6.18 7.22 4.41
N GLU A 239 5.08 7.94 4.32
CA GLU A 239 4.49 8.63 5.47
C GLU A 239 4.06 7.62 6.55
N ASN A 240 3.56 6.43 6.16
CA ASN A 240 3.23 5.38 7.13
C ASN A 240 4.47 4.92 7.90
N ILE A 241 5.62 4.81 7.24
CA ILE A 241 6.89 4.42 7.88
C ILE A 241 7.40 5.53 8.80
N ILE A 242 7.39 6.78 8.35
CA ILE A 242 7.82 7.95 9.13
C ILE A 242 7.01 8.06 10.43
N MET A 243 5.70 7.83 10.35
CA MET A 243 4.78 7.95 11.50
C MET A 243 4.76 6.70 12.39
N ASN A 244 5.34 5.59 11.95
CA ASN A 244 5.40 4.37 12.73
C ASN A 244 6.64 4.37 13.65
N PRO A 245 6.48 4.46 14.99
CA PRO A 245 7.62 4.54 15.92
C PRO A 245 8.53 3.31 15.84
N THR A 246 8.00 2.15 15.44
CA THR A 246 8.74 0.89 15.32
C THR A 246 9.63 0.87 14.07
N LEU A 247 9.13 1.41 12.95
CA LEU A 247 9.78 1.30 11.64
C LEU A 247 10.45 2.61 11.18
N SER A 248 10.24 3.72 11.89
CA SER A 248 10.84 5.01 11.53
C SER A 248 12.37 4.97 11.49
N ASP A 249 13.01 4.07 12.25
CA ASP A 249 14.47 3.86 12.22
C ASP A 249 14.97 3.39 10.84
N LEU A 250 14.13 2.71 10.04
CA LEU A 250 14.49 2.31 8.67
C LEU A 250 14.75 3.51 7.75
N VAL A 251 14.08 4.62 8.01
CA VAL A 251 14.20 5.88 7.27
C VAL A 251 15.06 6.92 8.01
N GLY A 252 15.77 6.49 9.06
CA GLY A 252 16.73 7.28 9.82
C GLY A 252 16.27 7.73 11.21
N GLY A 253 15.09 7.31 11.67
CA GLY A 253 14.52 7.71 12.97
C GLY A 253 14.15 9.19 13.01
N ILE A 254 13.11 9.54 13.74
CA ILE A 254 12.60 10.91 13.83
C ILE A 254 12.74 11.39 15.26
N GLN A 255 13.26 12.61 15.43
CA GLN A 255 13.38 13.25 16.73
C GLN A 255 12.87 14.70 16.69
N ALA A 256 12.34 15.16 17.81
CA ALA A 256 12.02 16.56 18.00
C ALA A 256 13.27 17.31 18.50
N VAL A 257 13.67 18.36 17.80
CA VAL A 257 14.80 19.22 18.17
C VAL A 257 14.27 20.61 18.54
N ILE A 258 14.77 21.14 19.66
CA ILE A 258 14.44 22.50 20.10
C ILE A 258 15.54 23.44 19.59
N LEU A 259 15.18 24.33 18.68
CA LEU A 259 16.07 25.34 18.12
C LEU A 259 16.19 26.55 19.05
N SER A 260 17.32 27.25 18.99
CA SER A 260 17.44 28.58 19.59
C SER A 260 16.52 29.58 18.88
N ASP A 261 16.22 30.71 19.54
CA ASP A 261 15.38 31.78 18.95
C ASP A 261 15.97 32.33 17.65
N GLU A 262 17.28 32.46 17.59
CA GLU A 262 18.01 32.95 16.43
C GLU A 262 17.93 31.95 15.28
N GLU A 263 18.14 30.68 15.55
CA GLU A 263 18.09 29.62 14.54
C GLU A 263 16.67 29.41 14.00
N ALA A 264 15.65 29.45 14.86
CA ALA A 264 14.26 29.33 14.46
C ALA A 264 13.86 30.50 13.54
N LYS A 265 14.30 31.74 13.87
CA LYS A 265 14.09 32.91 13.01
C LYS A 265 14.83 32.81 11.67
N ARG A 266 16.08 32.33 11.68
CA ARG A 266 16.89 32.14 10.46
C ARG A 266 16.27 31.13 9.52
N ARG A 267 15.73 30.03 10.06
CA ARG A 267 15.07 28.98 9.28
C ARG A 267 13.61 29.30 8.94
N GLY A 268 13.00 30.32 9.54
CA GLY A 268 11.58 30.65 9.37
C GLY A 268 10.63 29.56 9.90
N THR A 269 11.07 28.80 10.94
CA THR A 269 10.34 27.67 11.51
C THR A 269 9.92 27.92 12.95
N GLN A 270 9.14 27.01 13.51
CA GLN A 270 8.88 26.97 14.95
C GLN A 270 10.16 26.57 15.71
N LYS A 271 10.21 26.84 17.04
CA LYS A 271 11.33 26.42 17.89
C LYS A 271 11.48 24.90 17.95
N THR A 272 10.38 24.15 17.93
CA THR A 272 10.40 22.69 17.88
C THR A 272 10.20 22.24 16.45
N VAL A 273 11.20 21.58 15.91
CA VAL A 273 11.19 21.00 14.56
C VAL A 273 11.43 19.49 14.63
N LEU A 274 10.90 18.77 13.66
CA LEU A 274 11.22 17.37 13.49
C LEU A 274 12.42 17.25 12.55
N GLU A 275 13.40 16.47 12.97
CA GLU A 275 14.58 16.18 12.16
C GLU A 275 14.86 14.68 12.18
N ARG A 276 15.51 14.20 11.15
CA ARG A 276 16.00 12.83 11.08
C ARG A 276 17.18 12.66 12.05
N LYS A 277 17.17 11.56 12.80
CA LYS A 277 18.17 11.28 13.85
C LYS A 277 19.48 10.74 13.28
N ASN A 278 19.39 9.86 12.27
CA ASN A 278 20.51 9.12 11.69
C ASN A 278 20.39 9.07 10.16
N PRO A 279 21.43 8.66 9.43
CA PRO A 279 21.29 8.25 8.04
C PRO A 279 20.22 7.14 7.91
N PRO A 280 19.43 7.10 6.85
CA PRO A 280 18.46 6.03 6.65
C PRO A 280 19.18 4.71 6.37
N THR A 281 18.60 3.61 6.85
CA THR A 281 19.08 2.25 6.57
C THR A 281 18.93 1.90 5.07
N PHE A 282 17.88 2.43 4.44
CA PHE A 282 17.61 2.28 3.02
C PHE A 282 17.84 3.61 2.30
N GLU A 283 18.53 3.57 1.16
CA GLU A 283 18.84 4.77 0.38
C GLU A 283 17.76 5.07 -0.66
N ILE A 284 17.05 4.03 -1.11
CA ILE A 284 15.98 4.12 -2.11
C ILE A 284 14.71 3.54 -1.51
N LEU A 285 13.59 4.18 -1.80
CA LEU A 285 12.27 3.67 -1.44
C LEU A 285 11.39 3.57 -2.68
N ILE A 286 10.69 2.44 -2.81
CA ILE A 286 9.79 2.14 -3.91
C ILE A 286 8.42 1.84 -3.34
N GLU A 287 7.42 2.62 -3.72
CA GLU A 287 6.02 2.37 -3.38
C GLU A 287 5.31 1.73 -4.57
N ILE A 288 4.76 0.54 -4.38
CA ILE A 288 3.87 -0.08 -5.35
C ILE A 288 2.46 0.44 -5.07
N ARG A 289 2.04 1.46 -5.82
CA ARG A 289 0.74 2.09 -5.66
C ARG A 289 -0.39 1.21 -6.18
N GLU A 290 -0.15 0.63 -7.35
CA GLU A 290 -1.02 -0.33 -8.02
C GLU A 290 -0.16 -1.44 -8.62
N ARG A 291 -0.75 -2.53 -9.08
CA ARG A 291 -0.05 -3.69 -9.64
C ARG A 291 1.02 -3.32 -10.70
N ASP A 292 0.76 -2.26 -11.47
CA ASP A 292 1.63 -1.83 -12.57
C ASP A 292 2.13 -0.39 -12.43
N VAL A 293 1.92 0.27 -11.26
CA VAL A 293 2.31 1.65 -11.01
C VAL A 293 3.23 1.75 -9.80
N PHE A 294 4.44 2.27 -10.03
CA PHE A 294 5.52 2.37 -9.05
C PHE A 294 5.90 3.83 -8.84
N ALA A 295 6.04 4.24 -7.59
CA ALA A 295 6.57 5.54 -7.20
C ALA A 295 7.95 5.34 -6.55
N ILE A 296 8.99 5.94 -7.11
CA ILE A 296 10.38 5.71 -6.73
C ILE A 296 10.99 6.97 -6.16
N HIS A 297 11.45 6.89 -4.92
CA HIS A 297 12.21 7.91 -4.22
C HIS A 297 13.70 7.53 -4.28
N LYS A 298 14.45 8.19 -5.16
CA LYS A 298 15.86 7.88 -5.49
C LYS A 298 16.86 8.22 -4.37
N ASP A 299 16.50 9.16 -3.51
CA ASP A 299 17.26 9.61 -2.35
C ASP A 299 16.32 9.77 -1.15
N LEU A 300 16.23 8.70 -0.38
CA LEU A 300 15.30 8.64 0.76
C LEU A 300 15.67 9.65 1.84
N ALA A 301 16.96 9.91 2.06
CA ALA A 301 17.40 10.90 3.02
C ALA A 301 16.88 12.29 2.67
N PHE A 302 17.05 12.71 1.43
CA PHE A 302 16.56 13.99 0.92
C PHE A 302 15.04 14.10 1.01
N VAL A 303 14.33 13.04 0.64
CA VAL A 303 12.85 13.02 0.67
C VAL A 303 12.34 13.14 2.10
N VAL A 304 12.86 12.36 3.04
CA VAL A 304 12.45 12.41 4.46
C VAL A 304 12.74 13.78 5.06
N ASP A 305 13.93 14.34 4.85
CA ASP A 305 14.30 15.66 5.40
C ASP A 305 13.38 16.78 4.88
N ASN A 306 12.91 16.70 3.63
CA ASN A 306 11.97 17.67 3.08
C ASN A 306 10.54 17.45 3.59
N LEU A 307 10.08 16.19 3.68
CA LEU A 307 8.76 15.88 4.25
C LEU A 307 8.64 16.35 5.70
N LEU A 308 9.68 16.18 6.51
CA LEU A 308 9.71 16.69 7.90
C LEU A 308 9.65 18.23 7.99
N ARG A 309 10.04 18.93 6.91
CA ARG A 309 9.92 20.39 6.77
C ARG A 309 8.59 20.83 6.15
N GLY A 310 7.69 19.88 5.84
CA GLY A 310 6.42 20.17 5.17
C GLY A 310 6.55 20.45 3.67
N ILE A 311 7.68 20.05 3.05
CA ILE A 311 7.91 20.20 1.61
C ILE A 311 7.59 18.87 0.95
N GLU A 312 6.60 18.87 0.08
CA GLU A 312 6.23 17.71 -0.71
C GLU A 312 7.27 17.44 -1.81
N ILE A 313 7.77 16.21 -1.86
CA ILE A 313 8.71 15.76 -2.88
C ILE A 313 8.01 14.72 -3.75
N ASN A 314 7.92 15.03 -5.03
CA ASN A 314 7.31 14.12 -5.97
C ASN A 314 8.27 12.99 -6.36
N PRO A 315 7.84 11.71 -6.28
CA PRO A 315 8.63 10.56 -6.72
C PRO A 315 8.66 10.44 -8.25
N GLU A 316 9.62 9.69 -8.77
CA GLU A 316 9.55 9.20 -10.15
C GLU A 316 8.41 8.19 -10.26
N ILE A 317 7.48 8.41 -11.17
CA ILE A 317 6.37 7.49 -11.41
C ILE A 317 6.65 6.66 -12.65
N ARG A 318 6.65 5.33 -12.46
CA ARG A 318 6.76 4.36 -13.56
C ARG A 318 5.48 3.56 -13.70
N LYS A 319 5.08 3.31 -14.92
CA LYS A 319 3.97 2.41 -15.25
C LYS A 319 4.47 1.29 -16.14
N ARG A 320 4.14 0.04 -15.80
CA ARG A 320 4.46 -1.13 -16.59
C ARG A 320 3.62 -1.16 -17.87
N GLU A 321 4.26 -1.51 -18.97
CA GLU A 321 3.62 -1.83 -20.25
C GLU A 321 4.20 -3.14 -20.76
N LYS A 322 3.35 -4.15 -21.01
CA LYS A 322 3.74 -5.52 -21.48
C LYS A 322 5.18 -5.92 -21.13
N ASP A 323 6.15 -5.62 -22.01
CA ASP A 323 7.56 -6.00 -21.88
C ASP A 323 8.49 -4.84 -21.47
N SER A 324 7.95 -3.65 -21.20
CA SER A 324 8.68 -2.43 -20.88
C SER A 324 8.00 -1.63 -19.77
N PHE A 325 8.49 -0.43 -19.51
CA PHE A 325 7.82 0.54 -18.65
C PHE A 325 7.98 1.95 -19.22
N ILE A 326 7.03 2.81 -18.90
CA ILE A 326 7.08 4.24 -19.22
C ILE A 326 7.27 5.04 -17.93
N ILE A 327 8.05 6.12 -18.03
CA ILE A 327 8.22 7.08 -16.93
C ILE A 327 7.18 8.18 -17.15
N LEU A 328 6.19 8.26 -16.25
CA LEU A 328 5.09 9.24 -16.34
C LEU A 328 5.50 10.61 -15.83
N LYS A 329 6.42 10.66 -14.84
CA LYS A 329 6.97 11.89 -14.26
C LYS A 329 8.42 11.64 -13.86
N GLU A 330 9.32 12.49 -14.32
CA GLU A 330 10.69 12.62 -13.80
C GLU A 330 10.80 13.88 -12.96
N TYR A 331 11.30 13.73 -11.74
CA TYR A 331 11.72 14.88 -10.94
C TYR A 331 13.24 14.81 -10.82
N PRO A 332 13.97 15.78 -11.42
CA PRO A 332 15.41 15.82 -11.32
C PRO A 332 15.81 15.97 -9.84
N LEU A 333 16.67 15.10 -9.37
CA LEU A 333 17.45 15.35 -8.16
C LEU A 333 18.19 16.66 -8.38
N LYS A 334 18.08 17.61 -7.47
CA LYS A 334 18.90 18.82 -7.52
C LYS A 334 20.36 18.42 -7.37
N GLU A 335 21.06 18.29 -8.49
CA GLU A 335 22.50 18.43 -8.49
C GLU A 335 22.81 19.87 -8.05
N ASN A 336 23.78 19.99 -7.15
CA ASN A 336 24.34 21.20 -6.56
C ASN A 336 23.96 22.52 -7.25
N GLN A 337 23.33 23.39 -6.47
CA GLN A 337 23.06 24.77 -6.86
C GLN A 337 24.39 25.48 -7.14
N ASN A 338 24.80 25.50 -8.40
CA ASN A 338 25.45 26.62 -9.05
C ASN A 338 25.32 26.43 -10.56
N GLN A 339 24.61 27.36 -11.14
CA GLN A 339 24.46 27.71 -12.54
C GLN A 339 23.11 27.42 -13.21
N ASN A 340 22.52 28.59 -13.51
CA ASN A 340 21.58 28.92 -14.60
C ASN A 340 20.10 28.58 -14.48
N LYS A 341 19.38 29.63 -14.09
CA LYS A 341 18.00 29.90 -14.51
C LYS A 341 17.92 29.94 -16.04
N ASN A 342 17.06 29.14 -16.59
CA ASN A 342 16.20 29.32 -17.76
C ASN A 342 16.05 28.04 -18.57
N GLN A 343 14.89 27.48 -18.51
CA GLN A 343 14.05 26.97 -19.61
C GLN A 343 13.11 25.86 -19.09
N ILE A 344 11.91 26.29 -18.78
CA ILE A 344 10.75 25.40 -18.63
C ILE A 344 10.28 25.08 -20.04
N LYS A 345 10.34 23.80 -20.44
CA LYS A 345 9.65 23.31 -21.65
C LYS A 345 8.26 22.81 -21.29
N PRO A 346 7.25 23.07 -22.11
CA PRO A 346 5.85 22.76 -21.77
C PRO A 346 5.52 21.28 -21.93
N TYR A 347 4.61 20.85 -21.08
CA TYR A 347 4.11 19.49 -20.97
C TYR A 347 3.33 19.03 -22.21
N THR A 348 3.59 17.81 -22.67
CA THR A 348 2.68 17.08 -23.56
C THR A 348 1.64 16.35 -22.71
N LYS A 349 0.38 16.73 -22.83
CA LYS A 349 -0.77 16.03 -22.24
C LYS A 349 -0.89 14.65 -22.90
N VAL A 350 -0.92 13.59 -22.11
CA VAL A 350 -1.37 12.27 -22.55
C VAL A 350 -2.73 12.00 -21.90
N ASP A 351 -3.75 11.84 -22.75
CA ASP A 351 -5.12 11.56 -22.37
C ASP A 351 -5.26 10.18 -21.75
N ILE A 352 -5.76 10.13 -20.52
CA ILE A 352 -6.16 8.89 -19.85
C ILE A 352 -7.66 8.73 -20.01
N LYS A 353 -8.08 7.70 -20.75
CA LYS A 353 -9.47 7.23 -20.72
C LYS A 353 -9.67 6.41 -19.45
N PRO A 354 -10.66 6.69 -18.61
CA PRO A 354 -10.97 5.85 -17.46
C PRO A 354 -11.73 4.59 -17.92
N LYS A 355 -11.28 3.43 -17.45
CA LYS A 355 -12.12 2.23 -17.35
C LYS A 355 -12.81 2.25 -16.00
N GLU A 356 -14.12 2.06 -16.06
CA GLU A 356 -15.03 2.02 -14.94
C GLU A 356 -14.67 0.91 -13.94
N GLU A 357 -14.51 1.30 -12.67
CA GLU A 357 -14.87 0.49 -11.51
C GLU A 357 -15.44 1.44 -10.45
N GLU A 358 -16.69 1.16 -10.08
CA GLU A 358 -17.44 1.88 -9.07
C GLU A 358 -16.72 1.82 -7.72
N LYS A 359 -16.23 2.97 -7.24
CA LYS A 359 -15.99 3.22 -5.83
C LYS A 359 -16.56 4.58 -5.47
N ILE A 360 -17.60 4.52 -4.64
CA ILE A 360 -18.21 5.64 -3.94
C ILE A 360 -17.10 6.45 -3.26
N LEU A 361 -16.82 7.65 -3.79
CA LEU A 361 -15.88 8.61 -3.23
C LEU A 361 -16.52 9.23 -1.98
N LYS A 362 -16.25 8.64 -0.81
CA LYS A 362 -16.45 9.36 0.47
C LYS A 362 -15.48 10.54 0.49
N THR A 363 -15.99 11.74 0.69
CA THR A 363 -15.18 12.96 0.85
C THR A 363 -14.25 12.78 2.03
N ASN A 364 -12.95 12.87 1.82
CA ASN A 364 -11.95 12.63 2.86
C ASN A 364 -11.76 13.92 3.68
N LEU A 365 -12.39 14.01 4.86
CA LEU A 365 -12.32 15.17 5.77
C LEU A 365 -10.91 15.31 6.36
N LYS A 366 -10.24 16.44 6.14
CA LYS A 366 -8.90 16.72 6.65
C LYS A 366 -8.97 17.32 8.05
N VAL A 367 -8.51 16.59 9.06
CA VAL A 367 -8.60 16.97 10.48
C VAL A 367 -7.23 17.32 11.04
N PHE A 368 -7.10 18.51 11.62
CA PHE A 368 -5.91 18.95 12.34
C PHE A 368 -6.04 18.65 13.83
N PRO A 369 -5.16 17.82 14.43
CA PRO A 369 -5.14 17.55 15.87
C PRO A 369 -4.38 18.65 16.63
N PHE A 370 -5.04 19.29 17.59
CA PHE A 370 -4.41 20.24 18.49
C PHE A 370 -4.44 19.74 19.94
N ALA A 371 -3.26 19.49 20.52
CA ALA A 371 -3.11 18.97 21.88
C ALA A 371 -3.82 17.61 22.13
N ILE A 372 -3.96 16.79 21.09
CA ILE A 372 -4.52 15.43 21.14
C ILE A 372 -3.53 14.46 20.50
N SER A 373 -3.48 13.22 21.00
CA SER A 373 -2.61 12.15 20.46
C SER A 373 -3.05 11.77 19.04
N ILE A 374 -2.15 11.94 18.09
CA ILE A 374 -2.32 11.57 16.68
C ILE A 374 -2.56 10.08 16.56
N ASP A 375 -1.80 9.24 17.29
CA ASP A 375 -1.94 7.78 17.25
C ASP A 375 -3.35 7.31 17.64
N ARG A 376 -3.98 7.98 18.63
CA ARG A 376 -5.34 7.64 19.05
C ARG A 376 -6.37 8.05 18.01
N ILE A 377 -6.13 9.16 17.32
CA ILE A 377 -6.99 9.61 16.22
C ILE A 377 -6.86 8.63 15.05
N GLN A 378 -5.65 8.26 14.65
CA GLN A 378 -5.43 7.32 13.56
C GLN A 378 -6.00 5.93 13.84
N LYS A 379 -5.82 5.41 15.09
CA LYS A 379 -6.47 4.17 15.51
C LYS A 379 -8.00 4.26 15.46
N ALA A 380 -8.58 5.40 15.81
CA ALA A 380 -10.03 5.58 15.77
C ALA A 380 -10.53 5.65 14.32
N ILE A 381 -9.83 6.35 13.44
CA ILE A 381 -10.13 6.41 12.00
C ILE A 381 -10.08 5.01 11.40
N TYR A 382 -9.01 4.26 11.67
CA TYR A 382 -8.84 2.90 11.16
C TYR A 382 -9.91 1.93 11.67
N ASN A 383 -10.19 1.93 12.99
CA ASN A 383 -11.15 0.99 13.59
C ASN A 383 -12.60 1.26 13.20
N LEU A 384 -12.94 2.49 12.84
CA LEU A 384 -14.29 2.90 12.45
C LEU A 384 -14.45 3.08 10.93
N ASP A 385 -13.39 2.82 10.15
CA ASP A 385 -13.34 3.01 8.68
C ASP A 385 -13.89 4.40 8.25
N LEU A 386 -13.45 5.44 8.97
CA LEU A 386 -13.94 6.81 8.72
C LEU A 386 -13.21 7.46 7.54
N PRO A 387 -13.91 8.19 6.67
CA PRO A 387 -13.31 8.93 5.56
C PRO A 387 -12.64 10.24 6.07
N ILE A 388 -11.68 10.09 6.98
CA ILE A 388 -10.95 11.20 7.61
C ILE A 388 -9.46 11.00 7.36
N SER A 389 -8.76 12.09 7.01
CA SER A 389 -7.29 12.15 6.99
C SER A 389 -6.78 13.14 8.04
N VAL A 390 -5.71 12.78 8.72
CA VAL A 390 -5.04 13.65 9.68
C VAL A 390 -4.05 14.52 8.92
N VAL A 391 -4.14 15.86 9.07
CA VAL A 391 -3.19 16.82 8.52
C VAL A 391 -2.41 17.49 9.64
N LEU A 392 -1.13 17.79 9.36
CA LEU A 392 -0.22 18.42 10.34
C LEU A 392 -0.07 19.93 10.11
N ASP A 393 -0.56 20.42 9.00
CA ASP A 393 -0.63 21.85 8.69
C ASP A 393 -2.06 22.36 8.86
N LEU A 394 -2.20 23.39 9.70
CA LEU A 394 -3.48 24.02 9.99
C LEU A 394 -4.12 24.66 8.73
N ASN A 395 -3.30 25.10 7.76
CA ASN A 395 -3.79 25.68 6.50
C ASN A 395 -4.44 24.64 5.57
N GLN A 396 -4.18 23.36 5.77
CA GLN A 396 -4.73 22.27 4.97
C GLN A 396 -5.93 21.59 5.62
N ALA A 397 -6.33 22.05 6.80
CA ALA A 397 -7.38 21.42 7.58
C ALA A 397 -8.77 21.92 7.20
N ASP A 398 -9.73 21.00 7.15
CA ASP A 398 -11.16 21.29 7.04
C ASP A 398 -11.82 21.42 8.43
N ALA A 399 -11.23 20.76 9.43
CA ALA A 399 -11.71 20.77 10.81
C ALA A 399 -10.56 20.61 11.81
N ILE A 400 -10.80 21.00 13.06
CA ILE A 400 -9.84 20.90 14.15
C ILE A 400 -10.44 20.05 15.26
N ILE A 401 -9.66 19.09 15.78
CA ILE A 401 -10.00 18.35 17.00
C ILE A 401 -9.05 18.74 18.14
N THR A 402 -9.58 19.16 19.28
CA THR A 402 -8.79 19.64 20.42
C THR A 402 -9.37 19.27 21.77
N LEU A 403 -8.58 19.38 22.84
CA LEU A 403 -9.08 19.29 24.21
C LEU A 403 -9.92 20.52 24.56
N LYS A 404 -11.01 20.33 25.32
CA LYS A 404 -11.88 21.44 25.77
C LYS A 404 -11.08 22.54 26.49
N SER A 405 -10.06 22.18 27.28
CA SER A 405 -9.16 23.12 27.97
C SER A 405 -8.24 23.92 27.05
N LYS A 406 -8.05 23.46 25.81
CA LYS A 406 -7.17 24.09 24.83
C LYS A 406 -7.89 24.83 23.71
N LYS A 407 -9.24 24.85 23.74
CA LYS A 407 -10.07 25.49 22.72
C LYS A 407 -9.72 26.97 22.55
N SER A 408 -9.63 27.74 23.65
CA SER A 408 -9.32 29.17 23.58
C SER A 408 -7.94 29.48 23.03
N GLU A 409 -6.99 28.56 23.15
CA GLU A 409 -5.64 28.72 22.60
C GLU A 409 -5.63 28.59 21.08
N ILE A 410 -6.35 27.61 20.53
CA ILE A 410 -6.44 27.43 19.06
C ILE A 410 -7.30 28.52 18.42
N GLU A 411 -8.38 28.96 19.07
CA GLU A 411 -9.20 30.09 18.60
C GLU A 411 -8.37 31.37 18.44
N LYS A 412 -7.50 31.68 19.43
CA LYS A 412 -6.58 32.83 19.33
C LYS A 412 -5.58 32.70 18.18
N ARG A 413 -5.15 31.48 17.82
CA ARG A 413 -4.28 31.24 16.67
C ARG A 413 -5.01 31.48 15.34
N ILE A 414 -6.24 31.03 15.22
CA ILE A 414 -7.09 31.22 14.04
C ILE A 414 -7.38 32.71 13.81
N LEU A 415 -7.75 33.44 14.88
CA LEU A 415 -8.05 34.86 14.80
C LEU A 415 -6.87 35.73 14.33
N LYS A 416 -5.64 35.28 14.56
CA LYS A 416 -4.43 35.99 14.11
C LYS A 416 -4.12 35.81 12.62
N ASN A 417 -4.74 34.83 11.95
CA ASN A 417 -4.51 34.55 10.55
C ASN A 417 -5.81 34.66 9.74
N PRO A 418 -5.96 35.69 8.89
CA PRO A 418 -7.18 35.92 8.12
C PRO A 418 -7.61 34.75 7.22
N ASN A 419 -6.63 33.95 6.76
CA ASN A 419 -6.87 32.80 5.86
C ASN A 419 -7.51 31.59 6.58
N LEU A 420 -7.53 31.58 7.92
CA LEU A 420 -8.04 30.47 8.73
C LEU A 420 -9.43 30.74 9.33
N LYS A 421 -10.08 31.85 8.97
CA LYS A 421 -11.40 32.21 9.53
C LYS A 421 -12.45 31.14 9.35
N ASN A 422 -12.42 30.40 8.25
CA ASN A 422 -13.36 29.31 7.95
C ASN A 422 -13.25 28.11 8.90
N LEU A 423 -12.12 27.98 9.62
CA LEU A 423 -11.92 26.90 10.61
C LEU A 423 -12.50 27.23 11.99
N ALA A 424 -12.87 28.49 12.25
CA ALA A 424 -13.39 28.91 13.54
C ALA A 424 -14.68 28.16 13.94
N ASP A 425 -15.55 27.87 12.97
CA ASP A 425 -16.81 27.15 13.17
C ASP A 425 -16.65 25.62 13.18
N ASN A 426 -15.47 25.12 12.79
CA ASN A 426 -15.17 23.70 12.66
C ASN A 426 -14.19 23.18 13.73
N ILE A 427 -14.27 23.74 14.95
CA ILE A 427 -13.48 23.29 16.11
C ILE A 427 -14.28 22.31 16.96
N PHE A 428 -13.84 21.07 16.96
CA PHE A 428 -14.45 19.99 17.75
C PHE A 428 -13.63 19.72 19.03
N THR A 429 -14.33 19.56 20.15
CA THR A 429 -13.65 19.44 21.45
C THR A 429 -13.97 18.13 22.16
N VAL A 430 -12.94 17.49 22.72
CA VAL A 430 -13.08 16.34 23.62
C VAL A 430 -12.71 16.73 25.06
N ARG A 431 -13.28 16.05 26.04
CA ARG A 431 -13.01 16.34 27.46
C ARG A 431 -11.67 15.77 27.91
N SER A 432 -11.29 14.60 27.38
CA SER A 432 -10.03 13.92 27.68
C SER A 432 -9.44 13.26 26.44
N ASN A 433 -8.13 13.06 26.43
CA ASN A 433 -7.40 12.42 25.36
C ASN A 433 -7.53 10.88 25.45
N THR A 434 -8.78 10.34 25.47
CA THR A 434 -9.06 8.91 25.49
C THR A 434 -9.59 8.44 24.14
N PHE A 435 -9.23 7.20 23.76
CA PHE A 435 -9.68 6.57 22.50
C PHE A 435 -11.21 6.67 22.31
N THR A 436 -11.99 6.33 23.33
CA THR A 436 -13.46 6.34 23.27
C THR A 436 -14.05 7.72 22.99
N GLN A 437 -13.48 8.80 23.57
CA GLN A 437 -13.98 10.16 23.34
C GLN A 437 -13.56 10.69 21.97
N ILE A 438 -12.35 10.35 21.53
CA ILE A 438 -11.86 10.70 20.20
C ILE A 438 -12.71 10.00 19.13
N SER A 439 -12.94 8.70 19.25
CA SER A 439 -13.76 7.91 18.31
C SER A 439 -15.17 8.47 18.16
N LYS A 440 -15.85 8.75 19.28
CA LYS A 440 -17.20 9.36 19.25
C LYS A 440 -17.21 10.75 18.62
N MET A 441 -16.13 11.52 18.78
CA MET A 441 -16.06 12.85 18.19
C MET A 441 -15.78 12.79 16.69
N LEU A 442 -14.89 11.90 16.24
CA LEU A 442 -14.60 11.71 14.81
C LEU A 442 -15.83 11.20 14.05
N ASP A 443 -16.56 10.26 14.63
CA ASP A 443 -17.83 9.78 14.09
C ASP A 443 -18.87 10.92 13.95
N LYS A 444 -18.97 11.78 14.97
CA LYS A 444 -19.81 12.98 14.93
C LYS A 444 -19.36 14.03 13.91
N MET A 445 -18.05 14.10 13.59
CA MET A 445 -17.55 15.01 12.58
C MET A 445 -18.01 14.60 11.18
N VAL A 446 -18.03 13.29 10.91
CA VAL A 446 -18.51 12.73 9.63
C VAL A 446 -20.03 12.88 9.51
N SER A 447 -20.79 12.57 10.57
CA SER A 447 -22.25 12.68 10.59
C SER A 447 -22.76 14.13 10.50
N LYS A 448 -21.96 15.12 10.91
CA LYS A 448 -22.31 16.53 10.76
C LYS A 448 -22.26 17.02 9.31
N ASP A 449 -21.43 16.41 8.47
CA ASP A 449 -21.40 16.66 7.01
C ASP A 449 -22.63 16.04 6.32
N GLU A 450 -23.13 14.89 6.82
CA GLU A 450 -24.36 14.26 6.33
C GLU A 450 -25.62 15.08 6.70
N GLU A 451 -25.65 15.74 7.88
CA GLU A 451 -26.74 16.64 8.27
C GLU A 451 -26.74 17.96 7.46
N LYS A 452 -25.58 18.42 6.98
CA LYS A 452 -25.47 19.66 6.18
C LYS A 452 -26.03 19.50 4.78
N TYR A 453 -26.05 18.29 4.24
CA TYR A 453 -26.56 17.97 2.89
C TYR A 453 -27.42 16.70 2.91
N PRO A 454 -28.69 16.75 3.39
CA PRO A 454 -29.60 15.63 3.32
C PRO A 454 -29.85 15.27 1.84
N ASN A 455 -29.43 14.11 1.40
CA ASN A 455 -29.38 13.58 0.00
C ASN A 455 -28.05 13.78 -0.75
N LEU A 456 -26.92 13.92 -0.06
CA LEU A 456 -25.60 14.09 -0.68
C LEU A 456 -25.31 13.01 -1.73
N GLU A 457 -25.54 11.74 -1.43
CA GLU A 457 -25.37 10.63 -2.37
C GLU A 457 -26.20 10.79 -3.65
N LYS A 458 -27.41 11.29 -3.51
CA LYS A 458 -28.31 11.52 -4.65
C LYS A 458 -27.85 12.69 -5.51
N LEU A 459 -27.27 13.72 -4.90
CA LEU A 459 -26.71 14.88 -5.62
C LEU A 459 -25.44 14.53 -6.36
N VAL A 460 -24.52 13.76 -5.73
CA VAL A 460 -23.29 13.25 -6.37
C VAL A 460 -23.64 12.35 -7.54
N LYS A 461 -24.52 11.38 -7.33
CA LYS A 461 -24.96 10.46 -8.39
C LYS A 461 -25.58 11.20 -9.59
N ASN A 462 -26.43 12.19 -9.32
CA ASN A 462 -27.02 13.02 -10.38
C ASN A 462 -25.96 13.85 -11.13
N PHE A 463 -24.97 14.37 -10.43
CA PHE A 463 -23.85 15.10 -11.03
C PHE A 463 -23.02 14.19 -11.93
N GLU A 464 -22.64 13.01 -11.45
CA GLU A 464 -21.82 12.04 -12.19
C GLU A 464 -22.57 11.51 -13.42
N GLU A 465 -23.86 11.18 -13.30
CA GLU A 465 -24.69 10.77 -14.43
C GLU A 465 -24.73 11.85 -15.52
N LYS A 466 -24.86 13.11 -15.15
CA LYS A 466 -24.84 14.26 -16.06
C LYS A 466 -23.48 14.47 -16.72
N ILE A 467 -22.41 14.34 -15.98
CA ILE A 467 -21.04 14.44 -16.55
C ILE A 467 -20.76 13.28 -17.51
N ASN A 468 -21.20 12.07 -17.17
CA ASN A 468 -21.10 10.92 -18.08
C ASN A 468 -21.91 11.13 -19.36
N GLU A 469 -23.10 11.72 -19.29
CA GLU A 469 -23.87 12.11 -20.47
C GLU A 469 -23.13 13.13 -21.35
N LEU A 470 -22.52 14.15 -20.76
CA LEU A 470 -21.74 15.17 -21.46
C LEU A 470 -20.65 14.56 -22.35
N TYR A 471 -19.91 13.59 -21.79
CA TYR A 471 -18.78 12.98 -22.49
C TYR A 471 -19.18 11.81 -23.39
N SER A 472 -20.08 10.93 -22.96
CA SER A 472 -20.49 9.75 -23.74
C SER A 472 -21.31 10.10 -24.97
N LYS A 473 -22.20 11.10 -24.87
CA LYS A 473 -23.03 11.59 -25.98
C LYS A 473 -22.37 12.73 -26.78
N ASN A 474 -21.12 13.06 -26.44
CA ASN A 474 -20.34 14.15 -27.07
C ASN A 474 -21.11 15.48 -27.17
N MET A 475 -21.82 15.85 -26.07
CA MET A 475 -22.60 17.07 -26.00
C MET A 475 -21.70 18.31 -25.85
N GLU A 476 -22.17 19.48 -26.26
CA GLU A 476 -21.43 20.74 -26.09
C GLU A 476 -21.48 21.22 -24.65
N TYR A 477 -22.64 21.08 -24.02
CA TYR A 477 -22.86 21.43 -22.62
C TYR A 477 -23.96 20.58 -22.01
N ILE A 478 -24.05 20.59 -20.67
CA ILE A 478 -25.16 20.05 -19.87
C ILE A 478 -25.65 21.10 -18.89
N GLU A 479 -26.90 20.98 -18.48
CA GLU A 479 -27.52 21.82 -17.47
C GLU A 479 -27.80 21.02 -16.19
N ILE A 480 -27.39 21.56 -15.03
CA ILE A 480 -27.71 21.03 -13.70
C ILE A 480 -28.59 22.04 -12.98
N ASN A 481 -29.79 21.61 -12.58
CA ASN A 481 -30.70 22.44 -11.80
C ASN A 481 -30.40 22.25 -10.31
N PHE A 482 -30.49 23.32 -9.53
CA PHE A 482 -30.39 23.30 -8.09
C PHE A 482 -31.65 23.91 -7.46
N LYS A 483 -31.98 23.45 -6.24
CA LYS A 483 -33.22 23.86 -5.55
C LYS A 483 -33.02 25.03 -4.60
N ASN A 484 -31.81 25.18 -4.04
CA ASN A 484 -31.45 26.20 -3.08
C ASN A 484 -29.97 26.59 -3.22
N ASP A 485 -29.54 27.65 -2.53
CA ASP A 485 -28.18 28.16 -2.59
C ASP A 485 -27.13 27.17 -2.05
N GLN A 486 -27.52 26.28 -1.12
CA GLN A 486 -26.64 25.24 -0.59
C GLN A 486 -26.34 24.15 -1.63
N GLU A 487 -27.34 23.68 -2.39
CA GLU A 487 -27.13 22.75 -3.51
C GLU A 487 -26.28 23.40 -4.61
N LYS A 488 -26.49 24.71 -4.86
CA LYS A 488 -25.70 25.48 -5.82
C LYS A 488 -24.23 25.50 -5.42
N GLU A 489 -23.92 25.90 -4.18
CA GLU A 489 -22.55 25.95 -3.65
C GLU A 489 -21.87 24.59 -3.77
N TYR A 490 -22.58 23.53 -3.44
CA TYR A 490 -22.09 22.18 -3.53
C TYR A 490 -21.75 21.75 -4.97
N PHE A 491 -22.62 22.02 -5.94
CA PHE A 491 -22.35 21.74 -7.35
C PHE A 491 -21.17 22.58 -7.87
N VAL A 492 -21.03 23.83 -7.48
CA VAL A 492 -19.89 24.68 -7.84
C VAL A 492 -18.57 24.10 -7.29
N ASP A 493 -18.57 23.59 -6.06
CA ASP A 493 -17.38 22.95 -5.48
C ASP A 493 -17.04 21.63 -6.20
N LEU A 494 -18.02 20.82 -6.57
CA LEU A 494 -17.81 19.64 -7.41
C LEU A 494 -17.21 20.01 -8.76
N ILE A 495 -17.76 21.01 -9.44
CA ILE A 495 -17.30 21.48 -10.75
C ILE A 495 -15.83 21.96 -10.69
N LYS A 496 -15.48 22.73 -9.66
CA LYS A 496 -14.09 23.15 -9.40
C LYS A 496 -13.18 21.97 -9.14
N LYS A 497 -13.63 21.00 -8.36
CA LYS A 497 -12.89 19.76 -8.05
C LYS A 497 -12.58 18.94 -9.30
N TYR A 498 -13.51 18.88 -10.25
CA TYR A 498 -13.33 18.20 -11.54
C TYR A 498 -12.68 19.08 -12.62
N SER A 499 -12.26 20.31 -12.27
CA SER A 499 -11.64 21.28 -13.19
C SER A 499 -12.47 21.52 -14.46
N LEU A 500 -13.79 21.60 -14.31
CA LEU A 500 -14.73 21.79 -15.40
C LEU A 500 -15.03 23.29 -15.61
N THR A 501 -15.25 23.70 -16.84
CA THR A 501 -15.70 25.05 -17.18
C THR A 501 -17.20 25.16 -17.02
N TYR A 502 -17.68 26.19 -16.34
CA TYR A 502 -19.09 26.38 -16.09
C TYR A 502 -19.53 27.85 -16.18
N GLN A 503 -20.82 28.04 -16.36
CA GLN A 503 -21.50 29.34 -16.29
C GLN A 503 -22.75 29.23 -15.42
N GLU A 504 -22.98 30.20 -14.55
CA GLU A 504 -24.20 30.27 -13.74
C GLU A 504 -25.27 31.05 -14.48
N LYS A 505 -26.50 30.53 -14.51
CA LYS A 505 -27.66 31.19 -15.10
C LYS A 505 -28.94 30.86 -14.32
N ASP A 506 -29.53 31.86 -13.67
CA ASP A 506 -30.71 31.73 -12.82
C ASP A 506 -30.60 30.57 -11.78
N LYS A 507 -31.46 29.55 -11.90
CA LYS A 507 -31.47 28.35 -11.03
C LYS A 507 -30.75 27.15 -11.65
N LYS A 508 -29.81 27.38 -12.55
CA LYS A 508 -29.06 26.33 -13.27
C LYS A 508 -27.59 26.64 -13.33
N ILE A 509 -26.81 25.58 -13.38
CA ILE A 509 -25.38 25.63 -13.70
C ILE A 509 -25.20 24.93 -15.06
N ILE A 510 -24.58 25.61 -15.98
CA ILE A 510 -24.26 25.10 -17.33
C ILE A 510 -22.80 24.67 -17.31
N ILE A 511 -22.52 23.40 -17.56
CA ILE A 511 -21.17 22.83 -17.60
C ILE A 511 -20.82 22.54 -19.04
N PHE A 512 -19.68 23.05 -19.50
CA PHE A 512 -19.22 22.93 -20.88
C PHE A 512 -18.27 21.74 -21.07
N ASN A 513 -18.31 21.15 -22.25
CA ASN A 513 -17.38 20.10 -22.64
C ASN A 513 -16.04 20.76 -23.04
N ASN A 514 -15.04 20.69 -22.16
CA ASN A 514 -13.72 21.29 -22.39
C ASN A 514 -13.01 20.76 -23.65
N LYS A 515 -13.45 19.65 -24.23
CA LYS A 515 -12.91 19.12 -25.50
C LYS A 515 -13.39 19.88 -26.73
N LYS A 516 -14.52 20.60 -26.64
CA LYS A 516 -15.10 21.34 -27.76
C LYS A 516 -14.87 22.85 -27.72
N ILE A 517 -14.41 23.40 -26.60
CA ILE A 517 -14.12 24.82 -26.47
C ILE A 517 -12.80 25.19 -27.15
N ASN A 518 -11.91 24.20 -27.37
CA ASN A 518 -10.59 24.38 -27.98
C ASN A 518 -10.47 23.82 -29.41
N SER A 519 -11.57 23.47 -30.04
CA SER A 519 -11.70 23.16 -31.47
C SER A 519 -12.45 24.31 -32.17
#